data_3e9de0a31c52caa9eaadf14b9d6df713
#
_entry.id   3e9de0a31c52caa9eaadf14b9d6df713
#
_cell.length_a   1.000
_cell.length_b   1.000
_cell.length_c   1.000
_cell.angle_alpha   90.00
_cell.angle_beta   90.00
_cell.angle_gamma   90.00
#
_symmetry.space_group_name_H-M   'P 1'
#
loop_
_entity.id
_entity.type
_entity.pdbx_description
1 polymer ?
#
loop_
_entity_poly.entity_id
_entity_poly.type
_entity_poly.pdbx_seq_one_letter_code
_entity_poly.pdbx_strand_id
1 'polypeptide(L)'
;MMASLTTPRHQLLEHLLKAKGIQVSLPKIPRRANVSSAPLALNQEGLWFIEQLDPGNAYYNIPGAVRLRGQLNIAALEQSLQEIVRRHETLRTIFIMQADGTPGQMVTPMDLHLPRVDLQELPPAQRESEAKRLATEEARRAFDLAHGPLFRVILLRLAAEEHVMILNVHHLVADGWSVSIFTHELKAFYEAFSTGQPAADMALPIQYADFAIWQREQMAEKGFQTQLAYWRQQLGGVLPVLQLPTDYPHPKKPSFRGGHQAIEFSKPLTEALRKLARREEVTSYIILIAAFKVLLHHYTGQDEIVVGSTFANRNYSELQQLIGFFVNTLPLRSKLSTTLSFRELLSHVRQVALEASAHQELPLAKLVQELRPERDLGRNPFYQVVFDLLTPDHNPAVYGYGLLTGPVETLAFSGLTVTPFDFEYSVSRFDLAIFIWDLPEALVGVCEYCVDLFLPATIARFVKDFEVLLKQIIANPEARLGELSAGLRLEERQQQMAKTKEYKAAVLQKLKQSKRQPFIPEP
;
A
#
# COMPACT_ATOMS: atom_id res chain seq x y z
N MET A 1 8.04 -8.46 20.92
CA MET A 1 8.78 -7.22 21.21
C MET A 1 9.87 -7.11 20.17
N MET A 2 9.53 -6.68 18.98
CA MET A 2 10.40 -6.08 17.97
C MET A 2 9.56 -4.99 17.35
N ALA A 3 9.67 -3.80 17.95
CA ALA A 3 9.26 -2.59 17.30
C ALA A 3 9.93 -2.59 15.94
N SER A 4 9.12 -2.42 14.94
CA SER A 4 9.40 -2.15 13.55
C SER A 4 10.82 -1.60 13.32
N LEU A 5 11.40 -1.91 12.17
CA LEU A 5 12.54 -1.19 11.58
C LEU A 5 12.28 0.34 11.44
N THR A 6 11.17 0.83 11.95
CA THR A 6 10.69 2.20 11.97
C THR A 6 10.83 2.90 13.31
N THR A 7 11.49 2.31 14.33
CA THR A 7 11.94 3.17 15.44
C THR A 7 13.02 4.06 14.84
N PRO A 8 12.76 5.38 14.69
CA PRO A 8 13.70 6.23 13.99
C PRO A 8 15.06 6.07 14.63
N ARG A 9 16.08 5.81 13.82
CA ARG A 9 17.49 5.72 14.27
C ARG A 9 17.83 6.87 15.21
N HIS A 10 17.19 8.01 15.05
CA HIS A 10 17.25 9.19 15.89
C HIS A 10 16.61 8.99 17.27
N GLN A 11 15.45 8.34 17.40
CA GLN A 11 14.84 8.07 18.71
C GLN A 11 15.65 7.06 19.51
N LEU A 12 16.19 6.03 18.86
CA LEU A 12 17.10 5.10 19.50
C LEU A 12 18.41 5.80 19.91
N LEU A 13 18.94 6.66 19.04
CA LEU A 13 20.12 7.46 19.30
C LEU A 13 19.85 8.47 20.44
N GLU A 14 18.72 9.17 20.43
CA GLU A 14 18.27 10.04 21.53
C GLU A 14 18.16 9.28 22.86
N HIS A 15 17.56 8.10 22.83
CA HIS A 15 17.41 7.27 24.04
C HIS A 15 18.77 6.79 24.57
N LEU A 16 19.65 6.35 23.68
CA LEU A 16 21.00 5.92 24.03
C LEU A 16 21.88 7.10 24.49
N LEU A 17 21.73 8.27 23.92
CA LEU A 17 22.48 9.48 24.31
C LEU A 17 21.93 10.08 25.60
N LYS A 18 20.59 10.11 25.77
CA LYS A 18 19.96 10.45 27.07
C LYS A 18 20.40 9.52 28.20
N ALA A 19 20.47 8.22 27.92
CA ALA A 19 20.99 7.24 28.89
C ALA A 19 22.48 7.47 29.27
N LYS A 20 23.23 8.12 28.37
CA LYS A 20 24.64 8.54 28.63
C LYS A 20 24.77 9.98 29.12
N GLY A 21 23.68 10.67 29.44
CA GLY A 21 23.69 12.05 29.91
C GLY A 21 24.02 13.09 28.83
N ILE A 22 24.03 12.71 27.57
CA ILE A 22 24.31 13.60 26.45
C ILE A 22 22.96 14.14 25.91
N GLN A 23 22.71 15.42 26.11
CA GLN A 23 21.58 16.12 25.48
C GLN A 23 21.94 16.42 24.02
N VAL A 24 21.40 15.66 23.08
CA VAL A 24 21.44 15.98 21.66
C VAL A 24 20.09 16.59 21.28
N SER A 25 20.10 17.86 20.99
CA SER A 25 18.97 18.52 20.34
C SER A 25 19.02 18.15 18.86
N LEU A 26 18.16 17.23 18.43
CA LEU A 26 17.95 17.01 16.99
C LEU A 26 17.40 18.31 16.36
N PRO A 27 17.79 18.66 15.13
CA PRO A 27 17.23 19.82 14.47
C PRO A 27 15.71 19.65 14.34
N LYS A 28 14.98 20.53 15.01
CA LYS A 28 13.52 20.57 14.89
C LYS A 28 13.15 21.16 13.54
N ILE A 29 12.12 20.60 12.91
CA ILE A 29 11.55 21.20 11.70
C ILE A 29 10.88 22.52 12.08
N PRO A 30 11.34 23.68 11.53
CA PRO A 30 10.77 24.98 11.90
C PRO A 30 9.38 25.19 11.33
N ARG A 31 8.53 25.92 12.05
CA ARG A 31 7.28 26.43 11.47
C ARG A 31 7.57 27.57 10.49
N ARG A 32 6.88 27.57 9.34
CA ARG A 32 6.96 28.64 8.36
C ARG A 32 6.32 29.94 8.89
N ALA A 33 6.83 31.08 8.45
CA ALA A 33 6.25 32.38 8.78
C ALA A 33 4.99 32.68 7.95
N ASN A 34 4.99 32.33 6.65
CA ASN A 34 3.83 32.48 5.76
C ASN A 34 2.99 31.21 5.77
N VAL A 35 1.72 31.33 6.16
CA VAL A 35 0.80 30.20 6.35
C VAL A 35 0.07 29.83 5.06
N SER A 36 -0.03 30.74 4.07
CA SER A 36 -0.94 30.57 2.92
C SER A 36 -0.36 29.76 1.77
N SER A 37 0.95 29.81 1.54
CA SER A 37 1.58 29.11 0.41
C SER A 37 2.93 28.52 0.76
N ALA A 38 3.32 27.46 0.07
CA ALA A 38 4.61 26.80 0.18
C ALA A 38 4.97 26.09 -1.14
N PRO A 39 6.24 25.76 -1.40
CA PRO A 39 6.61 24.89 -2.50
C PRO A 39 6.06 23.46 -2.25
N LEU A 40 5.94 22.66 -3.30
CA LEU A 40 5.64 21.24 -3.15
C LEU A 40 6.78 20.53 -2.40
N ALA A 41 6.46 19.52 -1.60
CA ALA A 41 7.47 18.58 -1.17
C ALA A 41 8.03 17.82 -2.39
N LEU A 42 9.27 17.36 -2.28
CA LEU A 42 9.94 16.71 -3.43
C LEU A 42 9.22 15.43 -3.90
N ASN A 43 8.56 14.70 -2.98
CA ASN A 43 7.73 13.56 -3.35
C ASN A 43 6.48 13.99 -4.12
N GLN A 44 5.88 15.11 -3.74
CA GLN A 44 4.71 15.67 -4.42
C GLN A 44 5.00 16.11 -5.85
N GLU A 45 6.20 16.62 -6.15
CA GLU A 45 6.56 17.05 -7.51
C GLU A 45 6.39 15.94 -8.54
N GLY A 46 6.88 14.73 -8.22
CA GLY A 46 6.77 13.60 -9.13
C GLY A 46 5.32 13.21 -9.41
N LEU A 47 4.51 13.15 -8.36
CA LEU A 47 3.09 12.79 -8.48
C LEU A 47 2.30 13.90 -9.17
N TRP A 48 2.53 15.16 -8.82
CA TRP A 48 1.91 16.30 -9.47
C TRP A 48 2.21 16.32 -10.97
N PHE A 49 3.47 16.04 -11.36
CA PHE A 49 3.85 15.97 -12.77
C PHE A 49 3.10 14.87 -13.53
N ILE A 50 2.94 13.69 -12.93
CA ILE A 50 2.18 12.57 -13.52
C ILE A 50 0.72 12.97 -13.73
N GLU A 51 0.11 13.67 -12.76
CA GLU A 51 -1.25 14.17 -12.86
C GLU A 51 -1.42 15.23 -13.99
N GLN A 52 -0.38 16.01 -14.30
CA GLN A 52 -0.40 16.94 -15.42
C GLN A 52 -0.31 16.22 -16.79
N LEU A 53 0.26 15.02 -16.86
CA LEU A 53 0.34 14.24 -18.10
C LEU A 53 -0.98 13.58 -18.50
N ASP A 54 -1.85 13.26 -17.53
CA ASP A 54 -3.16 12.61 -17.75
C ASP A 54 -4.20 13.22 -16.81
N PRO A 55 -4.61 14.50 -17.03
CA PRO A 55 -5.51 15.21 -16.13
C PRO A 55 -6.88 14.53 -16.04
N GLY A 56 -7.48 14.56 -14.85
CA GLY A 56 -8.81 14.01 -14.63
C GLY A 56 -8.84 12.48 -14.48
N ASN A 57 -7.69 11.86 -14.24
CA ASN A 57 -7.62 10.46 -13.86
C ASN A 57 -7.99 10.25 -12.37
N ALA A 58 -8.16 9.00 -11.97
CA ALA A 58 -8.43 8.60 -10.58
C ALA A 58 -7.39 7.60 -10.05
N TYR A 59 -6.22 7.48 -10.69
CA TYR A 59 -5.23 6.44 -10.36
C TYR A 59 -4.58 6.64 -9.00
N TYR A 60 -4.58 7.88 -8.52
CA TYR A 60 -4.03 8.26 -7.22
C TYR A 60 -5.09 8.61 -6.18
N ASN A 61 -6.33 8.19 -6.42
CA ASN A 61 -7.34 8.18 -5.38
C ASN A 61 -7.01 7.10 -4.34
N ILE A 62 -7.29 7.40 -3.08
CA ILE A 62 -7.25 6.47 -1.94
C ILE A 62 -8.69 6.38 -1.42
N PRO A 63 -9.54 5.56 -2.03
CA PRO A 63 -10.90 5.38 -1.57
C PRO A 63 -10.96 4.39 -0.43
N GLY A 64 -11.93 4.58 0.46
CA GLY A 64 -12.27 3.66 1.53
C GLY A 64 -13.76 3.71 1.82
N ALA A 65 -14.33 2.59 2.26
CA ALA A 65 -15.70 2.57 2.74
C ALA A 65 -15.82 1.66 3.97
N VAL A 66 -16.59 2.13 4.94
CA VAL A 66 -16.88 1.39 6.17
C VAL A 66 -18.38 1.38 6.45
N ARG A 67 -18.85 0.26 6.95
CA ARG A 67 -20.22 0.10 7.44
C ARG A 67 -20.26 0.43 8.93
N LEU A 68 -21.19 1.27 9.30
CA LEU A 68 -21.45 1.73 10.67
C LEU A 68 -22.78 1.16 11.12
N ARG A 69 -22.79 0.31 12.15
CA ARG A 69 -24.02 -0.24 12.76
C ARG A 69 -24.15 0.25 14.19
N GLY A 70 -25.34 0.69 14.56
CA GLY A 70 -25.71 1.27 15.84
C GLY A 70 -26.24 2.68 15.73
N GLN A 71 -26.49 3.34 16.86
CA GLN A 71 -27.02 4.71 16.91
C GLN A 71 -25.92 5.73 16.57
N LEU A 72 -25.87 6.13 15.31
CA LEU A 72 -24.89 7.10 14.82
C LEU A 72 -25.32 8.53 15.19
N ASN A 73 -24.47 9.24 15.94
CA ASN A 73 -24.59 10.69 16.13
C ASN A 73 -23.97 11.41 14.92
N ILE A 74 -24.81 11.74 13.94
CA ILE A 74 -24.35 12.35 12.67
C ILE A 74 -23.73 13.74 12.90
N ALA A 75 -24.25 14.53 13.87
CA ALA A 75 -23.67 15.84 14.18
C ALA A 75 -22.26 15.71 14.78
N ALA A 76 -22.04 14.76 15.69
CA ALA A 76 -20.72 14.48 16.24
C ALA A 76 -19.75 13.97 15.17
N LEU A 77 -20.22 13.14 14.22
CA LEU A 77 -19.39 12.69 13.08
C LEU A 77 -18.95 13.86 12.20
N GLU A 78 -19.88 14.75 11.84
CA GLU A 78 -19.59 15.92 11.01
C GLU A 78 -18.63 16.88 11.71
N GLN A 79 -18.82 17.16 13.00
CA GLN A 79 -17.90 17.96 13.81
C GLN A 79 -16.50 17.33 13.90
N SER A 80 -16.42 16.00 14.02
CA SER A 80 -15.14 15.29 14.05
C SER A 80 -14.37 15.42 12.75
N LEU A 81 -15.06 15.29 11.62
CA LEU A 81 -14.48 15.46 10.28
C LEU A 81 -14.02 16.91 10.06
N GLN A 82 -14.82 17.90 10.49
CA GLN A 82 -14.45 19.32 10.43
C GLN A 82 -13.20 19.60 11.27
N GLU A 83 -13.11 19.03 12.48
CA GLU A 83 -11.94 19.23 13.34
C GLU A 83 -10.66 18.60 12.75
N ILE A 84 -10.74 17.42 12.12
CA ILE A 84 -9.60 16.82 11.42
C ILE A 84 -9.14 17.71 10.25
N VAL A 85 -10.06 18.21 9.44
CA VAL A 85 -9.75 19.13 8.32
C VAL A 85 -9.16 20.46 8.83
N ARG A 86 -9.69 21.00 9.93
CA ARG A 86 -9.15 22.20 10.57
C ARG A 86 -7.71 21.98 11.05
N ARG A 87 -7.45 20.82 11.67
CA ARG A 87 -6.18 20.43 12.29
C ARG A 87 -5.09 20.19 11.25
N HIS A 88 -5.40 19.49 10.15
CA HIS A 88 -4.46 19.11 9.11
C HIS A 88 -4.64 19.99 7.86
N GLU A 89 -3.78 21.00 7.71
CA GLU A 89 -3.85 21.94 6.57
C GLU A 89 -3.78 21.24 5.21
N THR A 90 -3.07 20.12 5.13
CA THR A 90 -2.91 19.34 3.90
C THR A 90 -4.26 18.87 3.31
N LEU A 91 -5.28 18.58 4.15
CA LEU A 91 -6.61 18.14 3.69
C LEU A 91 -7.41 19.26 3.01
N ARG A 92 -7.01 20.51 3.22
CA ARG A 92 -7.59 21.73 2.60
C ARG A 92 -6.56 22.48 1.75
N THR A 93 -5.60 21.77 1.22
CA THR A 93 -4.55 22.28 0.34
C THR A 93 -4.92 22.02 -1.12
N ILE A 94 -4.65 22.99 -1.98
CA ILE A 94 -4.74 22.91 -3.44
C ILE A 94 -3.35 23.10 -4.07
N PHE A 95 -3.21 22.68 -5.32
CA PHE A 95 -1.94 22.71 -6.04
C PHE A 95 -2.06 23.54 -7.30
N ILE A 96 -1.32 24.65 -7.35
CA ILE A 96 -1.41 25.64 -8.44
C ILE A 96 -0.04 25.94 -9.03
N MET A 97 -0.02 26.38 -10.28
CA MET A 97 1.18 27.02 -10.85
C MET A 97 1.33 28.42 -10.28
N GLN A 98 2.50 28.72 -9.75
CA GLN A 98 2.84 30.05 -9.25
C GLN A 98 3.22 30.97 -10.40
N ALA A 99 3.30 32.29 -10.12
CA ALA A 99 3.61 33.31 -11.14
C ALA A 99 4.99 33.13 -11.79
N ASP A 100 5.92 32.48 -11.10
CA ASP A 100 7.27 32.14 -11.60
C ASP A 100 7.32 30.84 -12.43
N GLY A 101 6.18 30.20 -12.67
CA GLY A 101 6.09 28.95 -13.41
C GLY A 101 6.44 27.70 -12.61
N THR A 102 6.65 27.80 -11.30
CA THR A 102 6.85 26.64 -10.43
C THR A 102 5.55 26.14 -9.81
N PRO A 103 5.38 24.84 -9.58
CA PRO A 103 4.23 24.33 -8.85
C PRO A 103 4.31 24.67 -7.36
N GLY A 104 3.19 25.10 -6.79
CA GLY A 104 3.07 25.43 -5.37
C GLY A 104 1.83 24.80 -4.73
N GLN A 105 1.88 24.65 -3.42
CA GLN A 105 0.74 24.27 -2.59
C GLN A 105 0.19 25.50 -1.88
N MET A 106 -1.13 25.61 -1.81
CA MET A 106 -1.81 26.71 -1.16
C MET A 106 -2.88 26.18 -0.22
N VAL A 107 -2.82 26.63 1.04
CA VAL A 107 -3.82 26.28 2.05
C VAL A 107 -5.03 27.19 1.87
N THR A 108 -6.21 26.60 1.68
CA THR A 108 -7.47 27.32 1.46
C THR A 108 -8.44 27.09 2.62
N PRO A 109 -9.33 28.04 2.92
CA PRO A 109 -10.46 27.77 3.79
C PRO A 109 -11.31 26.64 3.20
N MET A 110 -11.72 25.72 4.04
CA MET A 110 -12.62 24.62 3.67
C MET A 110 -13.66 24.45 4.75
N ASP A 111 -14.92 24.62 4.38
CA ASP A 111 -16.07 24.27 5.21
C ASP A 111 -16.55 22.88 4.76
N LEU A 112 -16.27 21.89 5.58
CA LEU A 112 -16.63 20.52 5.28
C LEU A 112 -18.08 20.29 5.66
N HIS A 113 -18.94 20.08 4.68
CA HIS A 113 -20.27 19.50 4.87
C HIS A 113 -20.22 18.00 4.61
N LEU A 114 -20.94 17.22 5.40
CA LEU A 114 -21.10 15.77 5.21
C LEU A 114 -22.33 15.50 4.32
N PRO A 115 -22.16 15.25 3.01
CA PRO A 115 -23.27 14.87 2.13
C PRO A 115 -23.90 13.58 2.62
N ARG A 116 -25.24 13.53 2.61
CA ARG A 116 -26.03 12.39 3.07
C ARG A 116 -26.93 11.91 1.95
N VAL A 117 -26.94 10.60 1.72
CA VAL A 117 -27.84 9.96 0.75
C VAL A 117 -28.70 8.96 1.52
N ASP A 118 -30.02 9.16 1.51
CA ASP A 118 -30.94 8.23 2.14
C ASP A 118 -31.38 7.15 1.13
N LEU A 119 -31.00 5.91 1.39
CA LEU A 119 -31.35 4.76 0.56
C LEU A 119 -32.55 3.96 1.13
N GLN A 120 -33.19 4.44 2.21
CA GLN A 120 -34.28 3.73 2.86
C GLN A 120 -35.54 3.63 1.99
N GLU A 121 -35.71 4.54 1.02
CA GLU A 121 -36.81 4.49 0.07
C GLU A 121 -36.69 3.32 -0.92
N LEU A 122 -35.46 2.80 -1.12
CA LEU A 122 -35.24 1.64 -1.96
C LEU A 122 -35.63 0.33 -1.25
N PRO A 123 -36.08 -0.69 -1.99
CA PRO A 123 -36.26 -2.02 -1.43
C PRO A 123 -34.98 -2.54 -0.76
N PRO A 124 -35.04 -3.22 0.41
CA PRO A 124 -33.86 -3.65 1.17
C PRO A 124 -32.83 -4.42 0.33
N ALA A 125 -33.28 -5.26 -0.60
CA ALA A 125 -32.38 -6.02 -1.50
C ALA A 125 -31.60 -5.12 -2.50
N GLN A 126 -32.04 -3.89 -2.75
CA GLN A 126 -31.39 -2.97 -3.68
C GLN A 126 -30.47 -1.97 -2.97
N ARG A 127 -30.63 -1.74 -1.66
CA ARG A 127 -29.82 -0.75 -0.89
C ARG A 127 -28.33 -1.09 -0.92
N GLU A 128 -28.03 -2.36 -0.75
CA GLU A 128 -26.63 -2.84 -0.77
C GLU A 128 -25.96 -2.63 -2.14
N SER A 129 -26.65 -3.00 -3.22
CA SER A 129 -26.13 -2.83 -4.56
C SER A 129 -25.97 -1.35 -4.94
N GLU A 130 -26.90 -0.49 -4.50
CA GLU A 130 -26.83 0.95 -4.75
C GLU A 130 -25.70 1.59 -3.91
N ALA A 131 -25.52 1.19 -2.66
CA ALA A 131 -24.40 1.64 -1.86
C ALA A 131 -23.04 1.27 -2.47
N LYS A 132 -22.90 0.04 -3.01
CA LYS A 132 -21.70 -0.39 -3.75
C LYS A 132 -21.49 0.42 -5.02
N ARG A 133 -22.55 0.70 -5.77
CA ARG A 133 -22.49 1.53 -6.97
C ARG A 133 -21.98 2.95 -6.66
N LEU A 134 -22.54 3.58 -5.63
CA LEU A 134 -22.13 4.93 -5.20
C LEU A 134 -20.70 4.96 -4.66
N ALA A 135 -20.28 3.94 -3.92
CA ALA A 135 -18.91 3.81 -3.45
C ALA A 135 -17.92 3.66 -4.62
N THR A 136 -18.27 2.85 -5.62
CA THR A 136 -17.47 2.65 -6.83
C THR A 136 -17.38 3.94 -7.66
N GLU A 137 -18.49 4.65 -7.81
CA GLU A 137 -18.55 5.92 -8.53
C GLU A 137 -17.66 6.98 -7.85
N GLU A 138 -17.79 7.15 -6.52
CA GLU A 138 -16.95 8.10 -5.77
C GLU A 138 -15.46 7.72 -5.82
N ALA A 139 -15.13 6.44 -5.75
CA ALA A 139 -13.75 5.97 -5.85
C ALA A 139 -13.10 6.33 -7.20
N ARG A 140 -13.87 6.29 -8.28
CA ARG A 140 -13.44 6.61 -9.66
C ARG A 140 -13.57 8.09 -10.02
N ARG A 141 -14.16 8.90 -9.15
CA ARG A 141 -14.34 10.33 -9.38
C ARG A 141 -13.02 11.07 -9.23
N ALA A 142 -12.52 11.65 -10.30
CA ALA A 142 -11.29 12.43 -10.32
C ALA A 142 -11.33 13.62 -9.33
N PHE A 143 -10.16 14.02 -8.87
CA PHE A 143 -9.97 15.25 -8.13
C PHE A 143 -9.46 16.37 -9.04
N ASP A 144 -9.92 17.59 -8.80
CA ASP A 144 -9.34 18.80 -9.38
C ASP A 144 -8.28 19.34 -8.41
N LEU A 145 -7.01 19.22 -8.78
CA LEU A 145 -5.92 19.61 -7.92
C LEU A 145 -5.85 21.12 -7.68
N ALA A 146 -6.31 21.92 -8.65
CA ALA A 146 -6.25 23.37 -8.60
C ALA A 146 -7.39 24.02 -7.79
N HIS A 147 -8.54 23.37 -7.70
CA HIS A 147 -9.71 23.91 -7.03
C HIS A 147 -10.09 23.11 -5.78
N GLY A 148 -9.71 21.83 -5.69
CA GLY A 148 -10.06 20.96 -4.57
C GLY A 148 -11.58 20.73 -4.43
N PRO A 149 -12.07 20.27 -3.26
CA PRO A 149 -11.28 19.70 -2.18
C PRO A 149 -10.65 18.35 -2.56
N LEU A 150 -9.47 18.05 -2.03
CA LEU A 150 -8.75 16.77 -2.28
C LEU A 150 -9.07 15.68 -1.25
N PHE A 151 -10.12 15.91 -0.48
CA PHE A 151 -10.68 15.03 0.52
C PHE A 151 -12.21 15.11 0.45
N ARG A 152 -12.88 13.96 0.27
CA ARG A 152 -14.33 13.87 0.17
C ARG A 152 -14.84 12.76 1.07
N VAL A 153 -15.97 13.00 1.73
CA VAL A 153 -16.68 12.01 2.55
C VAL A 153 -18.17 12.05 2.20
N ILE A 154 -18.81 10.89 2.13
CA ILE A 154 -20.25 10.73 1.88
C ILE A 154 -20.80 9.73 2.89
N LEU A 155 -21.96 10.03 3.47
CA LEU A 155 -22.68 9.13 4.37
C LEU A 155 -23.96 8.61 3.69
N LEU A 156 -24.01 7.30 3.48
CA LEU A 156 -25.21 6.62 2.98
C LEU A 156 -26.00 6.04 4.16
N ARG A 157 -27.31 6.23 4.18
CA ARG A 157 -28.21 5.65 5.19
C ARG A 157 -28.94 4.46 4.56
N LEU A 158 -28.70 3.26 5.08
CA LEU A 158 -29.33 2.02 4.60
C LEU A 158 -30.54 1.63 5.47
N ALA A 159 -30.45 1.91 6.78
CA ALA A 159 -31.51 1.68 7.77
C ALA A 159 -31.39 2.69 8.92
N ALA A 160 -32.29 2.63 9.89
CA ALA A 160 -32.27 3.55 11.04
C ALA A 160 -30.93 3.53 11.80
N GLU A 161 -30.33 2.34 11.94
CA GLU A 161 -29.09 2.12 12.67
C GLU A 161 -28.00 1.47 11.77
N GLU A 162 -28.10 1.67 10.46
CA GLU A 162 -27.11 1.14 9.50
C GLU A 162 -26.76 2.17 8.46
N HIS A 163 -25.47 2.52 8.41
CA HIS A 163 -24.92 3.51 7.49
C HIS A 163 -23.66 2.96 6.80
N VAL A 164 -23.33 3.53 5.65
CA VAL A 164 -22.03 3.34 5.00
C VAL A 164 -21.38 4.71 4.85
N MET A 165 -20.19 4.87 5.42
CA MET A 165 -19.36 6.05 5.21
C MET A 165 -18.33 5.74 4.12
N ILE A 166 -18.36 6.53 3.06
CA ILE A 166 -17.40 6.48 1.95
C ILE A 166 -16.43 7.65 2.15
N LEU A 167 -15.14 7.37 2.04
CA LEU A 167 -14.07 8.35 2.13
C LEU A 167 -13.22 8.24 0.88
N ASN A 168 -12.84 9.37 0.30
CA ASN A 168 -11.91 9.42 -0.81
C ASN A 168 -10.93 10.58 -0.63
N VAL A 169 -9.64 10.31 -0.76
CA VAL A 169 -8.59 11.32 -0.61
C VAL A 169 -7.55 11.15 -1.72
N HIS A 170 -7.04 12.28 -2.25
CA HIS A 170 -5.99 12.22 -3.26
C HIS A 170 -4.62 11.95 -2.62
N HIS A 171 -3.81 11.13 -3.27
CA HIS A 171 -2.51 10.69 -2.74
C HIS A 171 -1.51 11.86 -2.53
N LEU A 172 -1.67 13.01 -3.23
CA LEU A 172 -0.87 14.22 -3.00
C LEU A 172 -0.99 14.80 -1.59
N VAL A 173 -2.09 14.51 -0.89
CA VAL A 173 -2.38 15.06 0.46
C VAL A 173 -2.43 13.99 1.55
N ALA A 174 -2.31 12.71 1.20
CA ALA A 174 -2.32 11.61 2.16
C ALA A 174 -1.53 10.40 1.65
N ASP A 175 -1.08 9.58 2.57
CA ASP A 175 -0.51 8.25 2.33
C ASP A 175 -1.17 7.21 3.23
N GLY A 176 -0.73 5.97 3.15
CA GLY A 176 -1.27 4.91 3.98
C GLY A 176 -1.14 5.16 5.48
N TRP A 177 -0.04 5.73 5.95
CA TRP A 177 0.14 6.11 7.36
C TRP A 177 -0.86 7.20 7.78
N SER A 178 -1.15 8.15 6.90
CA SER A 178 -2.13 9.22 7.10
C SER A 178 -3.53 8.68 7.38
N VAL A 179 -3.91 7.56 6.75
CA VAL A 179 -5.21 6.91 6.98
C VAL A 179 -5.33 6.40 8.42
N SER A 180 -4.25 5.85 8.99
CA SER A 180 -4.23 5.42 10.40
C SER A 180 -4.38 6.62 11.36
N ILE A 181 -3.69 7.73 11.08
CA ILE A 181 -3.86 8.97 11.86
C ILE A 181 -5.30 9.44 11.80
N PHE A 182 -5.85 9.54 10.58
CA PHE A 182 -7.25 9.95 10.36
C PHE A 182 -8.23 9.11 11.16
N THR A 183 -8.09 7.79 11.13
CA THR A 183 -8.99 6.87 11.86
C THR A 183 -8.88 7.03 13.37
N HIS A 184 -7.65 7.16 13.86
CA HIS A 184 -7.39 7.36 15.29
C HIS A 184 -8.01 8.69 15.78
N GLU A 185 -7.80 9.77 15.04
CA GLU A 185 -8.36 11.08 15.37
C GLU A 185 -9.88 11.11 15.22
N LEU A 186 -10.43 10.49 14.17
CA LEU A 186 -11.88 10.39 13.99
C LEU A 186 -12.53 9.68 15.17
N LYS A 187 -11.93 8.59 15.65
CA LYS A 187 -12.42 7.89 16.85
C LYS A 187 -12.41 8.82 18.07
N ALA A 188 -11.28 9.45 18.35
CA ALA A 188 -11.10 10.29 19.53
C ALA A 188 -12.06 11.50 19.53
N PHE A 189 -12.20 12.18 18.39
CA PHE A 189 -13.09 13.33 18.27
C PHE A 189 -14.57 12.92 18.33
N TYR A 190 -14.94 11.82 17.67
CA TYR A 190 -16.31 11.33 17.71
C TYR A 190 -16.73 10.92 19.13
N GLU A 191 -15.87 10.26 19.90
CA GLU A 191 -16.11 9.92 21.30
C GLU A 191 -16.32 11.19 22.14
N ALA A 192 -15.47 12.20 21.97
CA ALA A 192 -15.60 13.47 22.68
C ALA A 192 -16.90 14.20 22.34
N PHE A 193 -17.16 14.44 21.06
CA PHE A 193 -18.34 15.20 20.63
C PHE A 193 -19.66 14.45 20.87
N SER A 194 -19.68 13.11 20.78
CA SER A 194 -20.87 12.31 21.09
C SER A 194 -21.27 12.39 22.56
N THR A 195 -20.29 12.65 23.45
CA THR A 195 -20.53 12.79 24.91
C THR A 195 -20.60 14.24 25.35
N GLY A 196 -20.56 15.21 24.42
CA GLY A 196 -20.59 16.65 24.71
C GLY A 196 -19.30 17.15 25.38
N GLN A 197 -18.22 16.40 25.28
CA GLN A 197 -16.91 16.81 25.80
C GLN A 197 -16.15 17.64 24.76
N PRO A 198 -15.33 18.62 25.16
CA PRO A 198 -14.43 19.31 24.25
C PRO A 198 -13.42 18.33 23.67
N ALA A 199 -13.07 18.49 22.40
CA ALA A 199 -11.95 17.78 21.82
C ALA A 199 -10.67 18.09 22.61
N ALA A 200 -9.84 17.08 22.85
CA ALA A 200 -8.52 17.30 23.45
C ALA A 200 -7.73 18.26 22.54
N ASP A 201 -7.07 19.25 23.14
CA ASP A 201 -6.15 20.13 22.40
C ASP A 201 -4.92 19.30 21.97
N MET A 202 -4.96 18.85 20.74
CA MET A 202 -3.90 18.08 20.12
C MET A 202 -3.15 18.92 19.09
N ALA A 203 -2.70 20.14 19.45
CA ALA A 203 -2.00 21.02 18.55
C ALA A 203 -0.80 20.30 17.89
N LEU A 204 -0.73 20.36 16.56
CA LEU A 204 0.39 19.81 15.80
C LEU A 204 1.61 20.72 15.95
N PRO A 205 2.81 20.17 16.18
CA PRO A 205 4.03 20.97 16.28
C PRO A 205 4.35 21.72 14.99
N ILE A 206 4.07 21.11 13.85
CA ILE A 206 4.26 21.64 12.48
C ILE A 206 3.11 21.20 11.57
N GLN A 207 3.11 21.70 10.35
CA GLN A 207 2.20 21.30 9.27
C GLN A 207 2.99 20.69 8.10
N TYR A 208 2.31 20.01 7.18
CA TYR A 208 2.98 19.36 6.02
C TYR A 208 3.75 20.36 5.16
N ALA A 209 3.25 21.59 4.99
CA ALA A 209 3.92 22.63 4.24
C ALA A 209 5.24 23.11 4.90
N ASP A 210 5.35 23.03 6.24
CA ASP A 210 6.59 23.31 6.97
C ASP A 210 7.65 22.25 6.63
N PHE A 211 7.23 20.96 6.61
CA PHE A 211 8.09 19.87 6.17
C PHE A 211 8.54 20.05 4.72
N ALA A 212 7.66 20.48 3.80
CA ALA A 212 8.00 20.66 2.40
C ALA A 212 9.11 21.72 2.20
N ILE A 213 9.05 22.84 2.94
CA ILE A 213 10.08 23.88 2.94
C ILE A 213 11.39 23.32 3.49
N TRP A 214 11.33 22.75 4.70
CA TRP A 214 12.49 22.18 5.37
C TRP A 214 13.18 21.07 4.55
N GLN A 215 12.41 20.16 3.93
CA GLN A 215 12.95 19.10 3.07
C GLN A 215 13.80 19.69 1.93
N ARG A 216 13.32 20.76 1.30
CA ARG A 216 14.05 21.41 0.21
C ARG A 216 15.34 22.07 0.68
N GLU A 217 15.32 22.70 1.84
CA GLU A 217 16.52 23.31 2.43
C GLU A 217 17.56 22.22 2.75
N GLN A 218 17.15 21.11 3.36
CA GLN A 218 18.05 19.98 3.64
C GLN A 218 18.63 19.37 2.35
N MET A 219 17.82 19.26 1.31
CA MET A 219 18.27 18.72 0.02
C MET A 219 19.15 19.67 -0.80
N ALA A 220 19.14 20.96 -0.52
CA ALA A 220 20.06 21.93 -1.14
C ALA A 220 21.49 21.81 -0.61
N GLU A 221 21.70 21.18 0.54
CA GLU A 221 22.98 21.04 1.24
C GLU A 221 23.71 19.71 0.90
N LYS A 222 24.82 19.46 1.61
CA LYS A 222 25.68 18.27 1.43
C LYS A 222 24.95 16.93 1.60
N GLY A 223 23.82 16.90 2.33
CA GLY A 223 23.01 15.69 2.55
C GLY A 223 22.54 15.03 1.26
N PHE A 224 22.11 15.81 0.27
CA PHE A 224 21.68 15.32 -1.05
C PHE A 224 22.78 14.52 -1.77
N GLN A 225 24.01 15.01 -1.77
CA GLN A 225 25.12 14.35 -2.48
C GLN A 225 25.46 12.97 -1.89
N THR A 226 25.36 12.83 -0.57
CA THR A 226 25.59 11.54 0.10
C THR A 226 24.50 10.52 -0.27
N GLN A 227 23.24 10.93 -0.23
CA GLN A 227 22.10 10.10 -0.64
C GLN A 227 22.25 9.69 -2.13
N LEU A 228 22.54 10.65 -2.99
CA LEU A 228 22.66 10.43 -4.43
C LEU A 228 23.87 9.52 -4.77
N ALA A 229 25.01 9.66 -4.08
CA ALA A 229 26.19 8.81 -4.30
C ALA A 229 25.86 7.34 -4.02
N TYR A 230 25.15 7.03 -2.92
CA TYR A 230 24.67 5.69 -2.63
C TYR A 230 23.78 5.14 -3.76
N TRP A 231 22.76 5.91 -4.16
CA TRP A 231 21.84 5.45 -5.19
C TRP A 231 22.49 5.31 -6.57
N ARG A 232 23.46 6.16 -6.92
CA ARG A 232 24.27 6.01 -8.15
C ARG A 232 25.04 4.70 -8.14
N GLN A 233 25.58 4.30 -6.99
CA GLN A 233 26.27 3.01 -6.85
C GLN A 233 25.31 1.83 -6.95
N GLN A 234 24.15 1.89 -6.29
CA GLN A 234 23.17 0.79 -6.25
C GLN A 234 22.43 0.59 -7.58
N LEU A 235 22.11 1.69 -8.26
CA LEU A 235 21.29 1.68 -9.49
C LEU A 235 22.10 2.01 -10.74
N GLY A 236 23.41 2.15 -10.62
CA GLY A 236 24.31 2.42 -11.74
C GLY A 236 24.38 1.25 -12.74
N GLY A 237 24.82 1.57 -13.96
CA GLY A 237 24.87 0.60 -15.06
C GLY A 237 23.50 0.36 -15.70
N VAL A 238 23.40 -0.72 -16.48
CA VAL A 238 22.14 -1.13 -17.11
C VAL A 238 21.27 -1.81 -16.06
N LEU A 239 20.07 -1.26 -15.81
CA LEU A 239 19.09 -1.88 -14.93
C LEU A 239 18.30 -2.92 -15.71
N PRO A 240 18.11 -4.13 -15.16
CA PRO A 240 17.30 -5.13 -15.81
C PRO A 240 15.82 -4.74 -15.73
N VAL A 241 15.13 -4.80 -16.85
CA VAL A 241 13.67 -4.79 -16.87
C VAL A 241 13.20 -6.19 -16.53
N LEU A 242 12.36 -6.35 -15.52
CA LEU A 242 11.86 -7.65 -15.08
C LEU A 242 10.94 -8.26 -16.15
N GLN A 243 11.29 -9.45 -16.64
CA GLN A 243 10.56 -10.15 -17.71
C GLN A 243 9.64 -11.22 -17.12
N LEU A 244 8.55 -10.79 -16.45
CA LEU A 244 7.54 -11.73 -15.99
C LEU A 244 6.85 -12.43 -17.17
N PRO A 245 6.50 -13.73 -17.06
CA PRO A 245 5.73 -14.43 -18.07
C PRO A 245 4.27 -13.95 -18.03
N THR A 246 4.00 -12.87 -18.74
CA THR A 246 2.67 -12.27 -18.86
C THR A 246 1.78 -13.06 -19.82
N ASP A 247 0.47 -13.09 -19.56
CA ASP A 247 -0.53 -13.72 -20.45
C ASP A 247 -0.79 -12.87 -21.70
N TYR A 248 -0.56 -11.53 -21.59
CA TYR A 248 -0.76 -10.57 -22.65
C TYR A 248 0.49 -9.69 -22.83
N PRO A 249 0.74 -9.16 -24.03
CA PRO A 249 1.85 -8.23 -24.26
C PRO A 249 1.63 -6.91 -23.51
N HIS A 250 2.72 -6.24 -23.10
CA HIS A 250 2.64 -4.94 -22.45
C HIS A 250 1.99 -3.91 -23.38
N PRO A 251 0.98 -3.16 -22.90
CA PRO A 251 0.34 -2.11 -23.68
C PRO A 251 1.29 -0.91 -23.83
N LYS A 252 1.19 -0.17 -24.92
CA LYS A 252 1.96 1.07 -25.14
C LYS A 252 1.61 2.18 -24.13
N LYS A 253 0.35 2.23 -23.66
CA LYS A 253 -0.13 3.12 -22.60
C LYS A 253 -0.79 2.26 -21.52
N PRO A 254 -0.37 2.36 -20.25
CA PRO A 254 -1.01 1.65 -19.15
C PRO A 254 -2.47 2.05 -19.01
N SER A 255 -3.36 1.10 -18.77
CA SER A 255 -4.77 1.38 -18.46
C SER A 255 -4.99 1.61 -16.96
N PHE A 256 -4.02 1.23 -16.15
CA PHE A 256 -4.09 1.17 -14.69
C PHE A 256 -5.23 0.31 -14.13
N ARG A 257 -5.87 -0.50 -14.96
CA ARG A 257 -6.88 -1.44 -14.49
C ARG A 257 -6.21 -2.56 -13.71
N GLY A 258 -6.64 -2.73 -12.47
CA GLY A 258 -6.12 -3.73 -11.55
C GLY A 258 -7.04 -4.93 -11.40
N GLY A 259 -6.48 -6.01 -10.91
CA GLY A 259 -7.17 -7.14 -10.32
C GLY A 259 -6.51 -7.48 -9.00
N HIS A 260 -7.19 -8.27 -8.18
CA HIS A 260 -6.72 -8.60 -6.85
C HIS A 260 -6.87 -10.09 -6.59
N GLN A 261 -5.87 -10.68 -5.94
CA GLN A 261 -5.90 -12.04 -5.43
C GLN A 261 -5.57 -12.02 -3.95
N ALA A 262 -6.46 -12.52 -3.11
CA ALA A 262 -6.22 -12.62 -1.68
C ALA A 262 -5.05 -13.56 -1.37
N ILE A 263 -4.29 -13.23 -0.33
CA ILE A 263 -3.20 -14.04 0.25
C ILE A 263 -3.56 -14.28 1.70
N GLU A 264 -3.69 -15.56 2.09
CA GLU A 264 -3.97 -15.95 3.47
C GLU A 264 -3.01 -17.05 3.87
N PHE A 265 -2.04 -16.74 4.72
CA PHE A 265 -1.16 -17.75 5.26
C PHE A 265 -1.79 -18.38 6.51
N SER A 266 -1.80 -19.71 6.54
CA SER A 266 -2.31 -20.43 7.70
C SER A 266 -1.54 -20.05 8.97
N LYS A 267 -2.21 -20.12 10.13
CA LYS A 267 -1.58 -19.82 11.43
C LYS A 267 -0.28 -20.63 11.65
N PRO A 268 -0.20 -21.95 11.37
CA PRO A 268 1.05 -22.70 11.49
C PRO A 268 2.18 -22.16 10.59
N LEU A 269 1.87 -21.76 9.36
CA LEU A 269 2.84 -21.16 8.43
C LEU A 269 3.33 -19.81 8.94
N THR A 270 2.42 -18.97 9.41
CA THR A 270 2.74 -17.65 10.00
C THR A 270 3.67 -17.78 11.21
N GLU A 271 3.35 -18.69 12.15
CA GLU A 271 4.17 -18.94 13.33
C GLU A 271 5.55 -19.48 12.97
N ALA A 272 5.64 -20.37 11.97
CA ALA A 272 6.90 -20.91 11.48
C ALA A 272 7.77 -19.85 10.81
N LEU A 273 7.18 -18.93 10.04
CA LEU A 273 7.88 -17.77 9.44
C LEU A 273 8.42 -16.84 10.53
N ARG A 274 7.61 -16.50 11.53
CA ARG A 274 8.04 -15.67 12.68
C ARG A 274 9.16 -16.36 13.49
N LYS A 275 9.09 -17.69 13.66
CA LYS A 275 10.16 -18.46 14.31
C LYS A 275 11.44 -18.46 13.49
N LEU A 276 11.33 -18.62 12.16
CA LEU A 276 12.48 -18.50 11.25
C LEU A 276 13.10 -17.10 11.34
N ALA A 277 12.30 -16.04 11.31
CA ALA A 277 12.76 -14.65 11.42
C ALA A 277 13.59 -14.43 12.71
N ARG A 278 13.09 -14.92 13.84
CA ARG A 278 13.82 -14.85 15.13
C ARG A 278 15.13 -15.63 15.10
N ARG A 279 15.13 -16.84 14.50
CA ARG A 279 16.33 -17.69 14.42
C ARG A 279 17.43 -17.10 13.55
N GLU A 280 17.03 -16.47 12.43
CA GLU A 280 17.96 -15.84 11.49
C GLU A 280 18.26 -14.34 11.86
N GLU A 281 17.74 -13.87 13.00
CA GLU A 281 17.90 -12.48 13.49
C GLU A 281 17.52 -11.41 12.46
N VAL A 282 16.42 -11.67 11.74
CA VAL A 282 15.83 -10.76 10.74
C VAL A 282 14.36 -10.50 11.02
N THR A 283 13.75 -9.56 10.32
CA THR A 283 12.31 -9.33 10.37
C THR A 283 11.56 -10.27 9.42
N SER A 284 10.25 -10.48 9.66
CA SER A 284 9.37 -11.20 8.73
C SER A 284 9.41 -10.56 7.33
N TYR A 285 9.52 -9.23 7.26
CA TYR A 285 9.68 -8.51 6.00
C TYR A 285 10.88 -9.00 5.18
N ILE A 286 12.06 -9.13 5.81
CA ILE A 286 13.28 -9.56 5.09
C ILE A 286 13.13 -10.99 4.55
N ILE A 287 12.51 -11.91 5.30
CA ILE A 287 12.24 -13.27 4.83
C ILE A 287 11.29 -13.25 3.63
N LEU A 288 10.18 -12.53 3.75
CA LEU A 288 9.15 -12.51 2.73
C LEU A 288 9.62 -11.86 1.43
N ILE A 289 10.33 -10.71 1.50
CA ILE A 289 10.86 -10.07 0.30
C ILE A 289 12.01 -10.88 -0.33
N ALA A 290 12.84 -11.57 0.47
CA ALA A 290 13.86 -12.49 -0.07
C ALA A 290 13.19 -13.67 -0.79
N ALA A 291 12.17 -14.29 -0.20
CA ALA A 291 11.40 -15.36 -0.84
C ALA A 291 10.69 -14.86 -2.12
N PHE A 292 10.13 -13.65 -2.10
CA PHE A 292 9.53 -13.04 -3.29
C PHE A 292 10.56 -12.87 -4.41
N LYS A 293 11.78 -12.42 -4.11
CA LYS A 293 12.87 -12.34 -5.09
C LYS A 293 13.27 -13.70 -5.66
N VAL A 294 13.28 -14.77 -4.84
CA VAL A 294 13.50 -16.15 -5.33
C VAL A 294 12.39 -16.59 -6.28
N LEU A 295 11.13 -16.25 -5.96
CA LEU A 295 10.00 -16.55 -6.83
C LEU A 295 10.11 -15.83 -8.18
N LEU A 296 10.48 -14.54 -8.16
CA LEU A 296 10.70 -13.76 -9.37
C LEU A 296 11.86 -14.34 -10.21
N HIS A 297 12.97 -14.72 -9.57
CA HIS A 297 14.09 -15.41 -10.23
C HIS A 297 13.64 -16.73 -10.86
N HIS A 298 12.80 -17.51 -10.16
CA HIS A 298 12.23 -18.76 -10.69
C HIS A 298 11.41 -18.54 -11.97
N TYR A 299 10.53 -17.52 -11.98
CA TYR A 299 9.64 -17.23 -13.10
C TYR A 299 10.35 -16.58 -14.30
N THR A 300 11.38 -15.76 -14.05
CA THR A 300 12.04 -14.96 -15.09
C THR A 300 13.37 -15.55 -15.54
N GLY A 301 14.01 -16.36 -14.73
CA GLY A 301 15.38 -16.83 -14.94
C GLY A 301 16.44 -15.73 -14.84
N GLN A 302 16.07 -14.51 -14.42
CA GLN A 302 17.00 -13.38 -14.29
C GLN A 302 17.74 -13.44 -12.96
N ASP A 303 19.07 -13.27 -13.00
CA ASP A 303 19.91 -13.27 -11.80
C ASP A 303 19.92 -11.92 -11.06
N GLU A 304 19.41 -10.89 -11.67
CA GLU A 304 19.36 -9.55 -11.11
C GLU A 304 17.92 -9.07 -11.01
N ILE A 305 17.44 -8.89 -9.77
CA ILE A 305 16.03 -8.59 -9.46
C ILE A 305 15.95 -7.26 -8.71
N VAL A 306 15.12 -6.35 -9.22
CA VAL A 306 14.78 -5.09 -8.56
C VAL A 306 13.31 -5.15 -8.12
N VAL A 307 13.08 -4.96 -6.82
CA VAL A 307 11.75 -4.90 -6.24
C VAL A 307 11.57 -3.53 -5.60
N GLY A 308 10.49 -2.82 -5.93
CA GLY A 308 10.09 -1.62 -5.23
C GLY A 308 9.59 -1.97 -3.83
N SER A 309 9.95 -1.18 -2.82
CA SER A 309 9.37 -1.30 -1.49
C SER A 309 9.15 0.08 -0.88
N THR A 310 8.03 0.24 -0.20
CA THR A 310 7.58 1.54 0.33
C THR A 310 8.15 1.78 1.72
N PHE A 311 8.79 2.93 1.89
CA PHE A 311 9.29 3.43 3.16
C PHE A 311 8.43 4.59 3.63
N ALA A 312 8.08 4.60 4.92
CA ALA A 312 7.20 5.62 5.49
C ALA A 312 7.82 7.02 5.49
N ASN A 313 9.14 7.11 5.47
CA ASN A 313 9.92 8.36 5.44
C ASN A 313 9.52 9.38 6.53
N ARG A 314 9.14 8.88 7.73
CA ARG A 314 8.74 9.68 8.90
C ARG A 314 9.77 9.56 10.01
N ASN A 315 11.03 9.89 9.68
CA ASN A 315 12.18 9.72 10.57
C ASN A 315 12.21 10.71 11.75
N TYR A 316 11.41 11.77 11.71
CA TYR A 316 11.31 12.78 12.75
C TYR A 316 10.01 12.61 13.53
N SER A 317 10.04 12.81 14.84
CA SER A 317 8.88 12.65 15.73
C SER A 317 7.71 13.55 15.34
N GLU A 318 8.01 14.76 14.85
CA GLU A 318 7.04 15.74 14.42
C GLU A 318 6.21 15.26 13.20
N LEU A 319 6.77 14.35 12.37
CA LEU A 319 6.11 13.84 11.17
C LEU A 319 5.14 12.69 11.46
N GLN A 320 5.26 12.05 12.63
CA GLN A 320 4.49 10.84 12.94
C GLN A 320 2.99 11.10 13.09
N GLN A 321 2.61 12.32 13.49
CA GLN A 321 1.21 12.72 13.68
C GLN A 321 0.65 13.57 12.53
N LEU A 322 1.38 13.74 11.45
CA LEU A 322 0.93 14.54 10.31
C LEU A 322 0.23 13.69 9.26
N ILE A 323 -0.91 14.16 8.78
CA ILE A 323 -1.47 13.71 7.50
C ILE A 323 -0.68 14.38 6.37
N GLY A 324 -0.27 13.59 5.34
CA GLY A 324 0.49 14.09 4.21
C GLY A 324 1.08 12.97 3.35
N PHE A 325 1.68 13.32 2.25
CA PHE A 325 2.33 12.38 1.33
C PHE A 325 3.83 12.28 1.61
N PHE A 326 4.22 11.39 2.51
CA PHE A 326 5.61 11.20 2.94
C PHE A 326 6.27 9.97 2.32
N VAL A 327 5.50 8.96 1.97
CA VAL A 327 6.03 7.67 1.49
C VAL A 327 6.95 7.83 0.30
N ASN A 328 8.00 7.02 0.30
CA ASN A 328 8.97 6.93 -0.78
C ASN A 328 9.17 5.45 -1.16
N THR A 329 8.87 5.08 -2.38
CA THR A 329 9.07 3.71 -2.86
C THR A 329 10.45 3.57 -3.47
N LEU A 330 11.29 2.75 -2.86
CA LEU A 330 12.69 2.62 -3.18
C LEU A 330 12.99 1.32 -3.91
N PRO A 331 13.86 1.34 -4.93
CA PRO A 331 14.27 0.16 -5.68
C PRO A 331 15.31 -0.67 -4.91
N LEU A 332 14.93 -1.85 -4.47
CA LEU A 332 15.80 -2.80 -3.77
C LEU A 332 16.38 -3.80 -4.76
N ARG A 333 17.58 -3.50 -5.30
CA ARG A 333 18.29 -4.34 -6.25
C ARG A 333 19.05 -5.45 -5.54
N SER A 334 18.92 -6.69 -5.99
CA SER A 334 19.66 -7.84 -5.47
C SER A 334 20.15 -8.73 -6.59
N LYS A 335 21.36 -9.30 -6.43
CA LYS A 335 21.91 -10.33 -7.30
C LYS A 335 21.65 -11.70 -6.70
N LEU A 336 21.08 -12.58 -7.51
CA LEU A 336 20.75 -13.94 -7.17
C LEU A 336 21.62 -14.89 -8.02
N SER A 337 21.78 -16.11 -7.55
CA SER A 337 22.39 -17.20 -8.32
C SER A 337 21.82 -18.51 -7.85
N THR A 338 21.62 -19.45 -8.74
CA THR A 338 21.14 -20.80 -8.41
C THR A 338 22.03 -21.53 -7.40
N THR A 339 23.30 -21.10 -7.26
CA THR A 339 24.28 -21.70 -6.32
C THR A 339 24.21 -21.10 -4.91
N LEU A 340 23.65 -19.89 -4.73
CA LEU A 340 23.46 -19.28 -3.41
C LEU A 340 22.47 -20.10 -2.58
N SER A 341 22.72 -20.24 -1.28
CA SER A 341 21.72 -20.68 -0.32
C SER A 341 20.72 -19.55 -0.02
N PHE A 342 19.53 -19.92 0.44
CA PHE A 342 18.55 -18.91 0.86
C PHE A 342 19.08 -18.05 2.02
N ARG A 343 19.87 -18.62 2.94
CA ARG A 343 20.48 -17.88 4.06
C ARG A 343 21.50 -16.84 3.58
N GLU A 344 22.30 -17.14 2.58
CA GLU A 344 23.23 -16.16 1.98
C GLU A 344 22.44 -15.03 1.30
N LEU A 345 21.38 -15.35 0.55
CA LEU A 345 20.48 -14.35 -0.02
C LEU A 345 19.82 -13.50 1.05
N LEU A 346 19.36 -14.11 2.15
CA LEU A 346 18.71 -13.41 3.26
C LEU A 346 19.64 -12.34 3.87
N SER A 347 20.92 -12.68 4.08
CA SER A 347 21.94 -11.76 4.57
C SER A 347 22.15 -10.59 3.60
N HIS A 348 22.22 -10.88 2.29
CA HIS A 348 22.36 -9.86 1.26
C HIS A 348 21.13 -8.94 1.19
N VAL A 349 19.90 -9.49 1.20
CA VAL A 349 18.66 -8.70 1.16
C VAL A 349 18.51 -7.82 2.41
N ARG A 350 18.90 -8.35 3.60
CA ARG A 350 18.96 -7.56 4.84
C ARG A 350 19.87 -6.35 4.67
N GLN A 351 21.08 -6.53 4.13
CA GLN A 351 22.03 -5.43 3.92
C GLN A 351 21.45 -4.37 2.98
N VAL A 352 20.91 -4.79 1.83
CA VAL A 352 20.30 -3.90 0.84
C VAL A 352 19.15 -3.09 1.46
N ALA A 353 18.27 -3.74 2.24
CA ALA A 353 17.14 -3.06 2.86
C ALA A 353 17.58 -2.05 3.94
N LEU A 354 18.59 -2.38 4.76
CA LEU A 354 19.14 -1.47 5.78
C LEU A 354 19.81 -0.25 5.15
N GLU A 355 20.60 -0.46 4.10
CA GLU A 355 21.26 0.63 3.38
C GLU A 355 20.24 1.54 2.68
N ALA A 356 19.24 0.95 2.00
CA ALA A 356 18.15 1.72 1.39
C ALA A 356 17.38 2.54 2.45
N SER A 357 17.10 1.95 3.61
CA SER A 357 16.46 2.66 4.73
C SER A 357 17.30 3.84 5.25
N ALA A 358 18.62 3.69 5.28
CA ALA A 358 19.52 4.79 5.67
C ALA A 358 19.56 5.93 4.62
N HIS A 359 19.12 5.66 3.38
CA HIS A 359 19.12 6.60 2.27
C HIS A 359 17.71 6.86 1.71
N GLN A 360 16.67 6.72 2.55
CA GLN A 360 15.27 6.80 2.12
C GLN A 360 14.77 8.24 1.88
N GLU A 361 15.54 9.25 2.27
CA GLU A 361 15.11 10.65 2.20
C GLU A 361 15.14 11.21 0.76
N LEU A 362 15.94 10.61 -0.14
CA LEU A 362 16.00 11.02 -1.55
C LEU A 362 14.78 10.50 -2.31
N PRO A 363 13.88 11.37 -2.80
CA PRO A 363 12.67 10.95 -3.49
C PRO A 363 12.97 10.23 -4.81
N LEU A 364 12.14 9.23 -5.15
CA LEU A 364 12.24 8.47 -6.41
C LEU A 364 12.25 9.39 -7.63
N ALA A 365 11.43 10.45 -7.65
CA ALA A 365 11.39 11.41 -8.75
C ALA A 365 12.75 12.09 -8.99
N LYS A 366 13.48 12.41 -7.91
CA LYS A 366 14.84 12.96 -8.01
C LYS A 366 15.84 11.92 -8.49
N LEU A 367 15.70 10.66 -8.08
CA LEU A 367 16.51 9.55 -8.62
C LEU A 367 16.31 9.40 -10.13
N VAL A 368 15.08 9.44 -10.61
CA VAL A 368 14.77 9.40 -12.05
C VAL A 368 15.41 10.58 -12.78
N GLN A 369 15.33 11.76 -12.22
CA GLN A 369 15.90 12.98 -12.82
C GLN A 369 17.44 12.91 -12.93
N GLU A 370 18.11 12.41 -11.88
CA GLU A 370 19.57 12.36 -11.77
C GLU A 370 20.20 11.19 -12.53
N LEU A 371 19.59 10.01 -12.43
CA LEU A 371 20.12 8.80 -13.06
C LEU A 371 19.72 8.66 -14.53
N ARG A 372 18.67 9.38 -14.95
CA ARG A 372 18.15 9.38 -16.33
C ARG A 372 18.03 7.99 -16.94
N PRO A 373 17.32 7.04 -16.26
CA PRO A 373 17.15 5.70 -16.80
C PRO A 373 16.46 5.75 -18.17
N GLU A 374 16.63 4.68 -18.95
CA GLU A 374 15.92 4.55 -20.22
C GLU A 374 14.40 4.70 -20.00
N ARG A 375 13.76 5.61 -20.76
CA ARG A 375 12.36 5.95 -20.56
C ARG A 375 11.47 5.05 -21.41
N ASP A 376 10.68 4.23 -20.74
CA ASP A 376 9.51 3.57 -21.28
C ASP A 376 8.27 4.15 -20.60
N LEU A 377 7.40 4.81 -21.36
CA LEU A 377 6.17 5.42 -20.80
C LEU A 377 5.16 4.37 -20.28
N GLY A 378 5.34 3.12 -20.65
CA GLY A 378 4.50 2.01 -20.20
C GLY A 378 4.96 1.35 -18.89
N ARG A 379 6.13 1.75 -18.32
CA ARG A 379 6.74 1.05 -17.19
C ARG A 379 7.40 2.00 -16.20
N ASN A 380 7.43 1.59 -14.93
CA ASN A 380 8.27 2.27 -13.95
C ASN A 380 9.76 2.10 -14.32
N PRO A 381 10.57 3.17 -14.30
CA PRO A 381 11.94 3.13 -14.79
C PRO A 381 12.91 2.26 -13.98
N PHE A 382 12.59 1.93 -12.73
CA PHE A 382 13.49 1.18 -11.85
C PHE A 382 12.98 -0.21 -11.49
N TYR A 383 11.65 -0.39 -11.36
CA TYR A 383 11.04 -1.65 -10.93
C TYR A 383 9.63 -1.79 -11.52
N GLN A 384 9.22 -3.02 -11.79
CA GLN A 384 7.89 -3.34 -12.32
C GLN A 384 7.01 -3.98 -11.24
N VAL A 385 7.63 -4.44 -10.15
CA VAL A 385 6.94 -5.12 -9.06
C VAL A 385 7.22 -4.45 -7.71
N VAL A 386 6.26 -4.51 -6.81
CA VAL A 386 6.34 -3.95 -5.45
C VAL A 386 6.06 -5.03 -4.40
N PHE A 387 6.72 -4.93 -3.27
CA PHE A 387 6.50 -5.78 -2.10
C PHE A 387 6.54 -4.97 -0.82
N ASP A 388 5.46 -5.00 -0.04
CA ASP A 388 5.36 -4.32 1.25
C ASP A 388 4.81 -5.24 2.35
N LEU A 389 5.36 -5.12 3.55
CA LEU A 389 4.81 -5.71 4.77
C LEU A 389 4.35 -4.58 5.71
N LEU A 390 3.05 -4.59 5.99
CA LEU A 390 2.38 -3.58 6.81
C LEU A 390 2.17 -4.10 8.24
N THR A 391 2.39 -3.24 9.22
CA THR A 391 2.24 -3.59 10.65
C THR A 391 0.82 -3.31 11.16
N PRO A 392 0.39 -3.94 12.29
CA PRO A 392 -0.96 -3.78 12.86
C PRO A 392 -1.39 -2.36 13.20
N ASP A 393 -0.42 -1.47 13.52
CA ASP A 393 -0.70 -0.05 13.77
C ASP A 393 -1.32 0.66 12.55
N HIS A 394 -1.27 -0.01 11.40
CA HIS A 394 -1.88 0.38 10.13
C HIS A 394 -3.04 -0.58 9.85
N ASN A 395 -4.18 -0.35 10.50
CA ASN A 395 -5.36 -1.22 10.40
C ASN A 395 -5.80 -1.44 8.94
N PRO A 396 -5.81 -2.69 8.43
CA PRO A 396 -6.21 -3.00 7.06
C PRO A 396 -7.66 -2.64 6.75
N ALA A 397 -8.53 -2.56 7.75
CA ALA A 397 -9.94 -2.14 7.59
C ALA A 397 -10.07 -0.69 7.07
N VAL A 398 -9.04 0.11 7.26
CA VAL A 398 -9.02 1.53 6.92
C VAL A 398 -8.29 1.80 5.61
N TYR A 399 -7.40 0.90 5.19
CA TYR A 399 -6.88 0.94 3.83
C TYR A 399 -8.01 0.56 2.88
N GLY A 400 -8.38 1.46 2.01
CA GLY A 400 -9.44 1.34 1.02
C GLY A 400 -9.28 0.21 -0.02
N TYR A 401 -8.44 -0.74 0.26
CA TYR A 401 -8.42 -2.04 -0.39
C TYR A 401 -9.57 -2.86 0.21
N GLY A 402 -10.80 -2.60 -0.22
CA GLY A 402 -12.02 -3.34 0.12
C GLY A 402 -11.99 -4.83 -0.21
N LEU A 403 -10.80 -5.39 -0.28
CA LEU A 403 -10.48 -6.71 -0.80
C LEU A 403 -9.91 -7.65 0.24
N LEU A 404 -9.77 -7.20 1.48
CA LEU A 404 -9.38 -8.11 2.55
C LEU A 404 -10.59 -8.95 2.93
N THR A 405 -10.72 -10.09 2.29
CA THR A 405 -11.67 -11.16 2.65
C THR A 405 -11.30 -11.87 3.95
N GLY A 406 -10.23 -11.43 4.63
CA GLY A 406 -9.80 -11.94 5.92
C GLY A 406 -10.61 -11.41 7.10
N PRO A 407 -10.45 -11.98 8.30
CA PRO A 407 -11.10 -11.51 9.52
C PRO A 407 -10.57 -10.12 9.88
N VAL A 408 -11.20 -9.11 9.34
CA VAL A 408 -10.93 -7.73 9.72
C VAL A 408 -11.52 -7.52 11.11
N GLU A 409 -10.68 -7.08 12.04
CA GLU A 409 -11.16 -6.77 13.39
C GLU A 409 -12.30 -5.75 13.32
N THR A 410 -13.42 -6.12 13.91
CA THR A 410 -14.53 -5.22 14.11
C THR A 410 -14.10 -4.13 15.08
N LEU A 411 -13.98 -2.90 14.61
CA LEU A 411 -13.66 -1.78 15.48
C LEU A 411 -14.90 -1.40 16.28
N ALA A 412 -14.78 -1.41 17.60
CA ALA A 412 -15.77 -0.80 18.47
C ALA A 412 -15.50 0.72 18.55
N PHE A 413 -16.52 1.51 18.25
CA PHE A 413 -16.40 2.96 18.10
C PHE A 413 -17.56 3.63 18.82
N SER A 414 -17.40 3.93 20.13
CA SER A 414 -18.40 4.63 20.94
C SER A 414 -19.84 4.10 20.76
N GLY A 415 -20.03 2.78 20.91
CA GLY A 415 -21.34 2.14 20.72
C GLY A 415 -21.69 1.77 19.27
N LEU A 416 -20.81 2.11 18.32
CA LEU A 416 -20.93 1.68 16.93
C LEU A 416 -20.05 0.45 16.65
N THR A 417 -20.56 -0.42 15.80
CA THR A 417 -19.79 -1.50 15.17
C THR A 417 -19.33 -1.01 13.80
N VAL A 418 -18.04 -0.94 13.58
CA VAL A 418 -17.43 -0.52 12.30
C VAL A 418 -16.82 -1.72 11.61
N THR A 419 -17.24 -1.98 10.38
CA THR A 419 -16.71 -3.06 9.54
C THR A 419 -16.37 -2.53 8.15
N PRO A 420 -15.40 -3.11 7.43
CA PRO A 420 -15.18 -2.76 6.03
C PRO A 420 -16.45 -2.92 5.20
N PHE A 421 -16.60 -2.07 4.20
CA PHE A 421 -17.63 -2.17 3.18
C PHE A 421 -16.98 -2.41 1.83
N ASP A 422 -17.27 -3.56 1.23
CA ASP A 422 -16.68 -3.99 -0.03
C ASP A 422 -17.38 -3.34 -1.23
N PHE A 423 -16.57 -2.83 -2.20
CA PHE A 423 -17.04 -2.21 -3.44
C PHE A 423 -16.00 -2.42 -4.55
N GLU A 424 -16.40 -2.24 -5.81
CA GLU A 424 -15.51 -2.42 -6.94
C GLU A 424 -14.56 -1.21 -7.13
N TYR A 425 -13.33 -1.34 -6.67
CA TYR A 425 -12.25 -0.44 -7.02
C TYR A 425 -10.97 -1.24 -7.25
N SER A 426 -10.48 -1.20 -8.48
CA SER A 426 -9.32 -1.98 -8.88
C SER A 426 -8.42 -1.14 -9.77
N VAL A 427 -7.39 -0.57 -9.18
CA VAL A 427 -6.31 0.15 -9.87
C VAL A 427 -5.02 -0.58 -9.59
N SER A 428 -4.19 -0.80 -10.62
CA SER A 428 -2.83 -1.30 -10.46
C SER A 428 -1.84 -0.35 -11.13
N ARG A 429 -0.89 0.13 -10.38
CA ARG A 429 0.16 1.05 -10.83
C ARG A 429 1.44 0.33 -11.24
N PHE A 430 1.49 -0.98 -11.00
CA PHE A 430 2.62 -1.86 -11.26
C PHE A 430 2.14 -3.09 -12.02
N ASP A 431 3.08 -3.83 -12.61
CA ASP A 431 2.75 -5.12 -13.22
C ASP A 431 2.15 -6.06 -12.16
N LEU A 432 2.78 -6.06 -10.96
CA LEU A 432 2.35 -6.85 -9.82
C LEU A 432 2.83 -6.18 -8.51
N ALA A 433 1.95 -6.16 -7.49
CA ALA A 433 2.32 -5.70 -6.15
C ALA A 433 1.78 -6.68 -5.09
N ILE A 434 2.60 -6.98 -4.09
CA ILE A 434 2.21 -7.78 -2.93
C ILE A 434 2.20 -6.88 -1.70
N PHE A 435 1.03 -6.80 -1.06
CA PHE A 435 0.85 -6.14 0.23
C PHE A 435 0.45 -7.20 1.26
N ILE A 436 1.22 -7.34 2.33
CA ILE A 436 0.95 -8.30 3.41
C ILE A 436 0.80 -7.52 4.72
N TRP A 437 -0.20 -7.86 5.52
CA TRP A 437 -0.40 -7.35 6.88
C TRP A 437 0.04 -8.41 7.88
N ASP A 438 0.95 -8.03 8.79
CA ASP A 438 1.39 -8.89 9.89
C ASP A 438 0.44 -8.74 11.08
N LEU A 439 -0.71 -9.42 11.01
CA LEU A 439 -1.72 -9.40 12.07
C LEU A 439 -1.36 -10.40 13.19
N PRO A 440 -1.86 -10.22 14.43
CA PRO A 440 -1.54 -11.11 15.55
C PRO A 440 -1.75 -12.60 15.24
N GLU A 441 -2.87 -12.95 14.59
CA GLU A 441 -3.27 -14.33 14.33
C GLU A 441 -2.69 -14.91 13.04
N ALA A 442 -2.46 -14.07 12.00
CA ALA A 442 -2.01 -14.53 10.67
C ALA A 442 -1.36 -13.43 9.87
N LEU A 443 -0.52 -13.82 8.90
CA LEU A 443 -0.13 -12.97 7.79
C LEU A 443 -1.21 -13.07 6.72
N VAL A 444 -1.86 -11.95 6.43
CA VAL A 444 -2.88 -11.85 5.37
C VAL A 444 -2.48 -10.77 4.39
N GLY A 445 -2.93 -10.86 3.15
CA GLY A 445 -2.49 -9.89 2.17
C GLY A 445 -3.28 -9.94 0.87
N VAL A 446 -2.80 -9.15 -0.07
CA VAL A 446 -3.34 -9.08 -1.42
C VAL A 446 -2.20 -9.02 -2.43
N CYS A 447 -2.35 -9.75 -3.51
CA CYS A 447 -1.59 -9.58 -4.73
C CYS A 447 -2.43 -8.73 -5.69
N GLU A 448 -2.04 -7.47 -5.86
CA GLU A 448 -2.57 -6.56 -6.87
C GLU A 448 -1.83 -6.78 -8.18
N TYR A 449 -2.52 -6.81 -9.30
CA TYR A 449 -1.90 -7.04 -10.60
C TYR A 449 -2.60 -6.29 -11.74
N CYS A 450 -1.86 -5.98 -12.78
CA CYS A 450 -2.38 -5.36 -14.00
C CYS A 450 -3.17 -6.40 -14.82
N VAL A 451 -4.48 -6.19 -15.00
CA VAL A 451 -5.34 -7.10 -15.79
C VAL A 451 -5.07 -7.06 -17.28
N ASP A 452 -4.34 -6.04 -17.75
CA ASP A 452 -3.88 -5.99 -19.15
C ASP A 452 -2.69 -6.93 -19.39
N LEU A 453 -2.05 -7.45 -18.31
CA LEU A 453 -0.91 -8.34 -18.39
C LEU A 453 -1.23 -9.77 -17.94
N PHE A 454 -2.10 -9.94 -16.95
CA PHE A 454 -2.30 -11.22 -16.30
C PHE A 454 -3.76 -11.65 -16.22
N LEU A 455 -3.97 -12.94 -16.40
CA LEU A 455 -5.24 -13.61 -16.07
C LEU A 455 -5.32 -13.89 -14.54
N PRO A 456 -6.52 -13.88 -13.96
CA PRO A 456 -6.71 -14.22 -12.55
C PRO A 456 -6.11 -15.59 -12.17
N ALA A 457 -6.22 -16.58 -13.06
CA ALA A 457 -5.70 -17.93 -12.84
C ALA A 457 -4.15 -17.97 -12.77
N THR A 458 -3.47 -17.12 -13.53
CA THR A 458 -2.00 -16.98 -13.49
C THR A 458 -1.56 -16.41 -12.15
N ILE A 459 -2.24 -15.39 -11.65
CA ILE A 459 -1.92 -14.80 -10.35
C ILE A 459 -2.28 -15.73 -9.18
N ALA A 460 -3.41 -16.43 -9.27
CA ALA A 460 -3.75 -17.44 -8.23
C ALA A 460 -2.68 -18.54 -8.13
N ARG A 461 -2.09 -18.97 -9.26
CA ARG A 461 -0.96 -19.90 -9.28
C ARG A 461 0.28 -19.25 -8.66
N PHE A 462 0.62 -18.02 -9.05
CA PHE A 462 1.76 -17.29 -8.53
C PHE A 462 1.73 -17.16 -6.98
N VAL A 463 0.57 -16.82 -6.42
CA VAL A 463 0.35 -16.74 -4.96
C VAL A 463 0.52 -18.11 -4.30
N LYS A 464 0.02 -19.17 -4.94
CA LYS A 464 0.19 -20.55 -4.43
C LYS A 464 1.65 -20.98 -4.44
N ASP A 465 2.38 -20.69 -5.51
CA ASP A 465 3.80 -21.02 -5.62
C ASP A 465 4.63 -20.23 -4.59
N PHE A 466 4.23 -19.00 -4.27
CA PHE A 466 4.81 -18.24 -3.17
C PHE A 466 4.64 -18.95 -1.82
N GLU A 467 3.45 -19.47 -1.53
CA GLU A 467 3.19 -20.23 -0.31
C GLU A 467 4.01 -21.54 -0.25
N VAL A 468 4.09 -22.28 -1.37
CA VAL A 468 4.90 -23.50 -1.48
C VAL A 468 6.37 -23.19 -1.23
N LEU A 469 6.90 -22.15 -1.85
CA LEU A 469 8.28 -21.70 -1.67
C LEU A 469 8.58 -21.37 -0.20
N LEU A 470 7.69 -20.65 0.48
CA LEU A 470 7.84 -20.32 1.89
C LEU A 470 7.91 -21.58 2.76
N LYS A 471 7.10 -22.62 2.47
CA LYS A 471 7.16 -23.91 3.16
C LYS A 471 8.49 -24.64 2.93
N GLN A 472 9.04 -24.61 1.72
CA GLN A 472 10.35 -25.20 1.40
C GLN A 472 11.48 -24.47 2.15
N ILE A 473 11.45 -23.13 2.17
CA ILE A 473 12.42 -22.30 2.90
C ILE A 473 12.40 -22.59 4.40
N ILE A 474 11.22 -22.71 4.99
CA ILE A 474 11.08 -23.04 6.42
C ILE A 474 11.65 -24.43 6.72
N ALA A 475 11.41 -25.40 5.85
CA ALA A 475 11.91 -26.76 6.01
C ALA A 475 13.44 -26.83 5.90
N ASN A 476 14.03 -26.08 4.97
CA ASN A 476 15.49 -26.05 4.78
C ASN A 476 15.97 -24.66 4.31
N PRO A 477 16.34 -23.75 5.21
CA PRO A 477 16.87 -22.43 4.86
C PRO A 477 18.28 -22.45 4.24
N GLU A 478 18.98 -23.59 4.31
CA GLU A 478 20.27 -23.81 3.65
C GLU A 478 20.11 -24.29 2.20
N ALA A 479 18.88 -24.58 1.76
CA ALA A 479 18.63 -25.00 0.39
C ALA A 479 19.14 -23.94 -0.60
N ARG A 480 19.79 -24.40 -1.68
CA ARG A 480 20.23 -23.54 -2.76
C ARG A 480 19.02 -23.05 -3.56
N LEU A 481 19.12 -21.83 -4.12
CA LEU A 481 18.03 -21.26 -4.91
C LEU A 481 17.64 -22.14 -6.11
N GLY A 482 18.63 -22.84 -6.70
CA GLY A 482 18.37 -23.83 -7.74
C GLY A 482 17.53 -25.03 -7.27
N GLU A 483 17.73 -25.49 -6.04
CA GLU A 483 16.96 -26.60 -5.42
C GLU A 483 15.54 -26.15 -5.12
N LEU A 484 15.36 -24.94 -4.57
CA LEU A 484 14.05 -24.34 -4.33
C LEU A 484 13.25 -24.20 -5.63
N SER A 485 13.91 -23.71 -6.69
CA SER A 485 13.29 -23.60 -8.02
C SER A 485 12.95 -24.97 -8.63
N ALA A 486 13.78 -26.00 -8.40
CA ALA A 486 13.50 -27.35 -8.85
C ALA A 486 12.31 -27.96 -8.08
N GLY A 487 12.19 -27.68 -6.77
CA GLY A 487 11.06 -28.06 -5.94
C GLY A 487 9.75 -27.46 -6.43
N LEU A 488 9.72 -26.18 -6.79
CA LEU A 488 8.55 -25.53 -7.39
C LEU A 488 8.12 -26.21 -8.70
N ARG A 489 9.08 -26.45 -9.62
CA ARG A 489 8.79 -27.15 -10.89
C ARG A 489 8.24 -28.55 -10.69
N LEU A 490 8.69 -29.26 -9.67
CA LEU A 490 8.18 -30.61 -9.34
C LEU A 490 6.71 -30.52 -8.88
N GLU A 491 6.41 -29.59 -7.99
CA GLU A 491 5.06 -29.35 -7.47
C GLU A 491 4.09 -28.95 -8.60
N GLU A 492 4.50 -28.05 -9.49
CA GLU A 492 3.72 -27.66 -10.68
C GLU A 492 3.38 -28.87 -11.56
N ARG A 493 4.36 -29.73 -11.82
CA ARG A 493 4.15 -30.96 -12.60
C ARG A 493 3.15 -31.91 -11.92
N GLN A 494 3.28 -32.10 -10.61
CA GLN A 494 2.37 -32.97 -9.84
C GLN A 494 0.94 -32.44 -9.89
N GLN A 495 0.74 -31.12 -9.72
CA GLN A 495 -0.56 -30.48 -9.81
C GLN A 495 -1.17 -30.61 -11.21
N GLN A 496 -0.36 -30.44 -12.26
CA GLN A 496 -0.83 -30.58 -13.63
C GLN A 496 -1.24 -32.04 -13.95
N MET A 497 -0.47 -33.02 -13.44
CA MET A 497 -0.84 -34.44 -13.56
C MET A 497 -2.14 -34.76 -12.80
N ALA A 498 -2.32 -34.22 -11.59
CA ALA A 498 -3.54 -34.40 -10.81
C ALA A 498 -4.77 -33.83 -11.54
N LYS A 499 -4.70 -32.57 -12.02
CA LYS A 499 -5.77 -31.95 -12.81
C LYS A 499 -6.12 -32.74 -14.07
N THR A 500 -5.09 -33.25 -14.79
CA THR A 500 -5.29 -34.07 -15.98
C THR A 500 -5.99 -35.38 -15.64
N LYS A 501 -5.63 -36.01 -14.50
CA LYS A 501 -6.28 -37.26 -14.03
C LYS A 501 -7.73 -37.01 -13.63
N GLU A 502 -8.02 -35.93 -12.92
CA GLU A 502 -9.38 -35.51 -12.55
C GLU A 502 -10.24 -35.21 -13.79
N TYR A 503 -9.70 -34.46 -14.76
CA TYR A 503 -10.38 -34.19 -16.00
C TYR A 503 -10.72 -35.47 -16.78
N LYS A 504 -9.75 -36.39 -16.91
CA LYS A 504 -9.97 -37.69 -17.55
C LYS A 504 -11.03 -38.51 -16.81
N ALA A 505 -11.02 -38.50 -15.48
CA ALA A 505 -12.02 -39.18 -14.67
C ALA A 505 -13.43 -38.59 -14.87
N ALA A 506 -13.54 -37.27 -14.88
CA ALA A 506 -14.80 -36.57 -15.12
C ALA A 506 -15.36 -36.82 -16.53
N VAL A 507 -14.50 -36.83 -17.56
CA VAL A 507 -14.89 -37.17 -18.94
C VAL A 507 -15.38 -38.61 -19.03
N LEU A 508 -14.65 -39.55 -18.41
CA LEU A 508 -15.06 -40.99 -18.37
C LEU A 508 -16.39 -41.16 -17.63
N GLN A 509 -16.65 -40.44 -16.57
CA GLN A 509 -17.91 -40.46 -15.85
C GLN A 509 -19.08 -39.96 -16.70
N LYS A 510 -18.88 -38.83 -17.41
CA LYS A 510 -19.88 -38.30 -18.37
C LYS A 510 -20.17 -39.27 -19.50
N LEU A 511 -19.15 -39.93 -20.07
CA LEU A 511 -19.31 -40.94 -21.11
C LEU A 511 -20.05 -42.18 -20.60
N LYS A 512 -19.83 -42.61 -19.34
CA LYS A 512 -20.60 -43.72 -18.74
C LYS A 512 -22.05 -43.34 -18.46
N GLN A 513 -22.35 -42.09 -18.17
CA GLN A 513 -23.72 -41.61 -17.97
C GLN A 513 -24.47 -41.47 -19.31
N SER A 514 -23.83 -40.98 -20.36
CA SER A 514 -24.43 -40.87 -21.70
C SER A 514 -24.74 -42.25 -22.33
N LYS A 515 -23.97 -43.29 -22.02
CA LYS A 515 -24.25 -44.67 -22.47
C LYS A 515 -25.43 -45.36 -21.75
N ARG A 516 -26.00 -44.75 -20.72
CA ARG A 516 -27.13 -45.29 -19.96
C ARG A 516 -28.51 -44.73 -20.36
N GLN A 517 -28.60 -43.84 -21.33
CA GLN A 517 -29.89 -43.47 -21.93
C GLN A 517 -30.24 -44.50 -23.05
N PRO A 518 -31.22 -45.39 -22.85
CA PRO A 518 -31.66 -46.27 -23.93
C PRO A 518 -32.29 -45.40 -25.03
N PHE A 519 -31.88 -45.63 -26.26
CA PHE A 519 -32.53 -45.10 -27.45
C PHE A 519 -33.96 -45.68 -27.46
N ILE A 520 -34.96 -44.85 -27.17
CA ILE A 520 -36.37 -45.17 -27.37
C ILE A 520 -36.70 -44.69 -28.79
N PRO A 521 -36.91 -45.59 -29.80
CA PRO A 521 -37.39 -45.15 -31.08
C PRO A 521 -38.84 -44.68 -30.90
N GLU A 522 -39.12 -43.50 -31.40
CA GLU A 522 -40.51 -43.01 -31.53
C GLU A 522 -41.28 -43.87 -32.52
N PRO A 523 -42.59 -44.13 -32.24
CA PRO A 523 -43.44 -45.02 -33.03
C PRO A 523 -43.75 -44.50 -34.43
#